data_63363c2dfa59a316c0643608bc19a331
#
_entry.id   63363c2dfa59a316c0643608bc19a331
#
_cell.length_a   1.000
_cell.length_b   1.000
_cell.length_c   1.000
_cell.angle_alpha   90.00
_cell.angle_beta   90.00
_cell.angle_gamma   90.00
#
_symmetry.space_group_name_H-M   'P 1'
#
loop_
_entity.id
_entity.type
_entity.pdbx_description
1 polymer ?
#
loop_
_entity_poly.entity_id
_entity_poly.type
_entity_poly.pdbx_seq_one_letter_code
_entity_poly.pdbx_strand_id
1 'polypeptide(L)'
;GVMKIGLYSELARQHIVKARAVIATENIVPNLAEMRDFRQKMIELGDGEFNLLKTFHDFYSTSQFRDLLFHVQEHQFTIPKLKKILEELGLEFIGFEFQNKRVLKEYKVAHPSKDAIYCLKKWHEYETTNPRLFVGMYQFWVRKYVP
;
A
#
# COMPACT_ATOMS: atom_id res chain seq x y z
N GLY A 1 -2.02 23.06 13.50
CA GLY A 1 -2.94 22.02 13.09
C GLY A 1 -2.23 20.75 12.68
N VAL A 2 -2.95 19.65 12.62
CA VAL A 2 -2.47 18.35 12.14
C VAL A 2 -3.27 17.91 10.90
N MET A 3 -2.65 17.15 10.02
CA MET A 3 -3.29 16.66 8.80
C MET A 3 -3.03 15.15 8.69
N LYS A 4 -4.06 14.39 8.29
CA LYS A 4 -3.96 12.97 7.97
C LYS A 4 -3.77 12.82 6.45
N ILE A 5 -2.83 12.00 6.06
CA ILE A 5 -2.49 11.71 4.66
C ILE A 5 -2.61 10.20 4.41
N GLY A 6 -3.15 9.84 3.25
CA GLY A 6 -3.22 8.47 2.74
C GLY A 6 -2.49 8.36 1.40
N LEU A 7 -1.50 7.45 1.29
CA LEU A 7 -0.73 7.21 0.08
C LEU A 7 -0.48 5.70 -0.11
N TYR A 8 -0.38 5.25 -1.35
CA TYR A 8 -0.08 3.84 -1.63
C TYR A 8 1.40 3.53 -1.48
N SER A 9 1.70 2.43 -0.77
CA SER A 9 3.05 1.89 -0.66
C SER A 9 3.44 1.18 -1.96
N GLU A 10 4.56 1.57 -2.56
CA GLU A 10 5.14 0.90 -3.72
C GLU A 10 5.47 -0.56 -3.41
N LEU A 11 6.05 -0.83 -2.24
CA LEU A 11 6.43 -2.19 -1.83
C LEU A 11 5.20 -3.08 -1.61
N ALA A 12 4.18 -2.57 -0.91
CA ALA A 12 2.98 -3.34 -0.61
C ALA A 12 2.06 -3.55 -1.82
N ARG A 13 2.18 -2.72 -2.87
CA ARG A 13 1.35 -2.78 -4.09
C ARG A 13 1.93 -3.66 -5.21
N GLN A 14 3.06 -4.34 -4.99
CA GLN A 14 3.72 -5.15 -6.03
C GLN A 14 2.82 -6.22 -6.67
N HIS A 15 1.93 -6.83 -5.88
CA HIS A 15 0.93 -7.80 -6.39
C HIS A 15 -0.05 -7.18 -7.39
N ILE A 16 -0.41 -5.90 -7.22
CA ILE A 16 -1.28 -5.17 -8.16
C ILE A 16 -0.49 -4.78 -9.41
N VAL A 17 0.75 -4.33 -9.26
CA VAL A 17 1.64 -4.02 -10.39
C VAL A 17 1.82 -5.24 -11.29
N LYS A 18 2.02 -6.42 -10.72
CA LYS A 18 2.14 -7.68 -11.45
C LYS A 18 0.85 -8.05 -12.19
N ALA A 19 -0.30 -7.94 -11.54
CA ALA A 19 -1.60 -8.21 -12.20
C ALA A 19 -1.86 -7.23 -13.36
N ARG A 20 -1.53 -5.96 -13.19
CA ARG A 20 -1.62 -4.95 -14.25
C ARG A 20 -0.66 -5.23 -15.41
N ALA A 21 0.53 -5.77 -15.13
CA ALA A 21 1.46 -6.19 -16.17
C ALA A 21 0.90 -7.34 -17.03
N VAL A 22 0.23 -8.31 -16.42
CA VAL A 22 -0.47 -9.39 -17.15
C VAL A 22 -1.60 -8.82 -18.00
N ILE A 23 -2.42 -7.92 -17.45
CA ILE A 23 -3.50 -7.24 -18.17
C ILE A 23 -2.96 -6.54 -19.43
N ALA A 24 -1.85 -5.82 -19.29
CA ALA A 24 -1.20 -5.12 -20.41
C ALA A 24 -0.64 -6.10 -21.44
N THR A 25 0.02 -7.17 -21.02
CA THR A 25 0.64 -8.16 -21.91
C THR A 25 -0.41 -8.97 -22.70
N GLU A 26 -1.52 -9.32 -22.04
CA GLU A 26 -2.62 -10.08 -22.65
C GLU A 26 -3.64 -9.16 -23.36
N ASN A 27 -3.44 -7.83 -23.33
CA ASN A 27 -4.35 -6.82 -23.91
C ASN A 27 -5.78 -6.93 -23.41
N ILE A 28 -5.99 -7.23 -22.11
CA ILE A 28 -7.30 -7.40 -21.51
C ILE A 28 -8.01 -6.04 -21.43
N VAL A 29 -9.19 -5.96 -22.03
CA VAL A 29 -9.98 -4.72 -22.06
C VAL A 29 -10.88 -4.62 -20.81
N PRO A 30 -11.10 -3.44 -20.23
CA PRO A 30 -11.91 -3.27 -19.02
C PRO A 30 -13.43 -3.34 -19.30
N ASN A 31 -13.87 -4.38 -20.02
CA ASN A 31 -15.28 -4.72 -20.19
C ASN A 31 -15.67 -5.85 -19.24
N LEU A 32 -16.97 -6.03 -19.06
CA LEU A 32 -17.53 -6.96 -18.07
C LEU A 32 -17.13 -8.41 -18.32
N ALA A 33 -17.10 -8.85 -19.59
CA ALA A 33 -16.76 -10.23 -19.95
C ALA A 33 -15.29 -10.51 -19.65
N GLU A 34 -14.37 -9.72 -20.21
CA GLU A 34 -12.93 -9.92 -20.03
C GLU A 34 -12.47 -9.76 -18.58
N MET A 35 -13.07 -8.83 -17.83
CA MET A 35 -12.78 -8.70 -16.40
C MET A 35 -13.23 -9.92 -15.59
N ARG A 36 -14.38 -10.53 -15.93
CA ARG A 36 -14.86 -11.76 -15.29
C ARG A 36 -13.97 -12.95 -15.63
N ASP A 37 -13.59 -13.10 -16.89
CA ASP A 37 -12.73 -14.18 -17.37
C ASP A 37 -11.34 -14.06 -16.73
N PHE A 38 -10.77 -12.89 -16.67
CA PHE A 38 -9.49 -12.64 -16.00
C PHE A 38 -9.55 -12.97 -14.51
N ARG A 39 -10.60 -12.52 -13.82
CA ARG A 39 -10.81 -12.86 -12.40
C ARG A 39 -10.95 -14.36 -12.18
N GLN A 40 -11.71 -15.06 -13.03
CA GLN A 40 -11.88 -16.50 -12.97
C GLN A 40 -10.53 -17.21 -13.16
N LYS A 41 -9.75 -16.80 -14.17
CA LYS A 41 -8.39 -17.29 -14.39
C LYS A 41 -7.51 -17.14 -13.15
N MET A 42 -7.55 -15.99 -12.49
CA MET A 42 -6.79 -15.75 -11.24
C MET A 42 -7.25 -16.68 -10.10
N ILE A 43 -8.54 -16.99 -10.00
CA ILE A 43 -9.08 -17.93 -9.01
C ILE A 43 -8.57 -19.33 -9.27
N GLU A 44 -8.59 -19.79 -10.53
CA GLU A 44 -8.19 -21.13 -10.96
C GLU A 44 -6.68 -21.39 -10.82
N LEU A 45 -5.85 -20.36 -10.89
CA LEU A 45 -4.41 -20.46 -10.64
C LEU A 45 -4.05 -20.87 -9.21
N GLY A 46 -5.03 -20.96 -8.30
CA GLY A 46 -4.85 -21.45 -6.93
C GLY A 46 -3.96 -20.56 -6.08
N ASP A 47 -3.09 -21.16 -5.27
CA ASP A 47 -2.22 -20.48 -4.31
C ASP A 47 -0.94 -19.90 -4.97
N GLY A 48 -1.13 -19.15 -6.03
CA GLY A 48 -0.05 -18.55 -6.79
C GLY A 48 0.19 -17.08 -6.46
N GLU A 49 0.85 -16.41 -7.40
CA GLU A 49 1.29 -15.02 -7.34
C GLU A 49 0.17 -14.01 -7.01
N PHE A 50 -1.09 -14.33 -7.36
CA PHE A 50 -2.25 -13.46 -7.15
C PHE A 50 -3.06 -13.79 -5.88
N ASN A 51 -2.57 -14.68 -5.03
CA ASN A 51 -3.31 -15.11 -3.84
C ASN A 51 -3.65 -13.93 -2.91
N LEU A 52 -2.76 -12.96 -2.79
CA LEU A 52 -3.01 -11.77 -1.98
C LEU A 52 -4.19 -10.94 -2.52
N LEU A 53 -4.35 -10.81 -3.84
CA LEU A 53 -5.49 -10.10 -4.45
C LEU A 53 -6.83 -10.72 -4.08
N LYS A 54 -6.90 -12.05 -4.00
CA LYS A 54 -8.12 -12.79 -3.62
C LYS A 54 -8.55 -12.54 -2.17
N THR A 55 -7.67 -11.99 -1.34
CA THR A 55 -8.00 -11.63 0.05
C THR A 55 -8.70 -10.27 0.17
N PHE A 56 -8.67 -9.45 -0.88
CA PHE A 56 -9.33 -8.15 -0.88
C PHE A 56 -10.82 -8.29 -1.23
N HIS A 57 -11.66 -7.58 -0.49
CA HIS A 57 -13.09 -7.49 -0.81
C HIS A 57 -13.32 -6.93 -2.22
N ASP A 58 -12.48 -5.98 -2.64
CA ASP A 58 -12.52 -5.32 -3.95
C ASP A 58 -12.37 -6.30 -5.12
N PHE A 59 -11.70 -7.41 -4.90
CA PHE A 59 -11.52 -8.46 -5.91
C PHE A 59 -12.86 -9.07 -6.39
N TYR A 60 -13.87 -9.15 -5.54
CA TYR A 60 -15.13 -9.80 -5.80
C TYR A 60 -16.23 -8.87 -6.33
N SER A 61 -16.08 -7.58 -6.17
CA SER A 61 -16.97 -6.57 -6.74
C SER A 61 -16.48 -6.13 -8.12
N THR A 62 -17.34 -6.14 -9.14
CA THR A 62 -16.93 -5.80 -10.52
C THR A 62 -16.43 -4.37 -10.65
N SER A 63 -17.09 -3.40 -10.02
CA SER A 63 -16.65 -2.00 -10.06
C SER A 63 -15.34 -1.80 -9.31
N GLN A 64 -15.21 -2.37 -8.12
CA GLN A 64 -14.00 -2.26 -7.30
C GLN A 64 -12.82 -3.03 -7.92
N PHE A 65 -13.07 -4.18 -8.55
CA PHE A 65 -12.05 -4.92 -9.31
C PHE A 65 -11.52 -4.11 -10.50
N ARG A 66 -12.43 -3.42 -11.20
CA ARG A 66 -12.04 -2.49 -12.26
C ARG A 66 -11.17 -1.37 -11.73
N ASP A 67 -11.58 -0.73 -10.64
CA ASP A 67 -10.80 0.36 -10.03
C ASP A 67 -9.44 -0.12 -9.52
N LEU A 68 -9.40 -1.32 -8.92
CA LEU A 68 -8.19 -1.91 -8.39
C LEU A 68 -7.14 -2.22 -9.47
N LEU A 69 -7.55 -2.83 -10.59
CA LEU A 69 -6.62 -3.38 -11.58
C LEU A 69 -6.55 -2.61 -12.90
N PHE A 70 -7.59 -1.87 -13.27
CA PHE A 70 -7.68 -1.17 -14.55
C PHE A 70 -7.60 0.36 -14.41
N HIS A 71 -7.46 0.88 -13.20
CA HIS A 71 -7.26 2.32 -13.00
C HIS A 71 -5.89 2.75 -13.51
N VAL A 72 -5.88 3.76 -14.40
CA VAL A 72 -4.69 4.11 -15.20
C VAL A 72 -3.65 4.92 -14.42
N GLN A 73 -4.07 5.67 -13.39
CA GLN A 73 -3.18 6.57 -12.64
C GLN A 73 -3.23 6.27 -11.14
N GLU A 74 -2.24 5.54 -10.68
CA GLU A 74 -1.99 5.32 -9.27
C GLU A 74 -0.56 5.76 -8.94
N HIS A 75 -0.43 6.76 -8.07
CA HIS A 75 0.87 7.19 -7.56
C HIS A 75 1.25 6.34 -6.36
N GLN A 76 2.43 5.71 -6.44
CA GLN A 76 2.99 4.88 -5.38
C GLN A 76 4.21 5.58 -4.78
N PHE A 77 4.40 5.37 -3.49
CA PHE A 77 5.45 6.02 -2.70
C PHE A 77 6.27 5.00 -1.93
N THR A 78 7.55 5.30 -1.75
CA THR A 78 8.40 4.65 -0.76
C THR A 78 8.54 5.55 0.46
N ILE A 79 8.84 4.99 1.64
CA ILE A 79 9.07 5.80 2.84
C ILE A 79 10.22 6.80 2.67
N PRO A 80 11.37 6.47 2.03
CA PRO A 80 12.41 7.45 1.74
C PRO A 80 11.95 8.63 0.88
N LYS A 81 11.14 8.36 -0.17
CA LYS A 81 10.55 9.40 -1.02
C LYS A 81 9.59 10.29 -0.23
N LEU A 82 8.78 9.66 0.62
CA LEU A 82 7.84 10.36 1.50
C LEU A 82 8.58 11.28 2.48
N LYS A 83 9.67 10.81 3.10
CA LYS A 83 10.51 11.61 3.98
C LYS A 83 11.01 12.88 3.29
N LYS A 84 11.57 12.72 2.07
CA LYS A 84 12.08 13.86 1.29
C LYS A 84 10.97 14.88 0.99
N ILE A 85 9.79 14.41 0.57
CA ILE A 85 8.65 15.30 0.27
C ILE A 85 8.19 16.06 1.52
N LEU A 86 8.11 15.40 2.67
CA LEU A 86 7.72 16.06 3.91
C LEU A 86 8.72 17.14 4.32
N GLU A 87 10.02 16.89 4.19
CA GLU A 87 11.08 17.87 4.44
C GLU A 87 10.96 19.07 3.50
N GLU A 88 10.75 18.84 2.19
CA GLU A 88 10.57 19.91 1.20
C GLU A 88 9.32 20.78 1.48
N LEU A 89 8.26 20.17 2.02
CA LEU A 89 7.01 20.88 2.37
C LEU A 89 7.05 21.51 3.78
N GLY A 90 8.12 21.36 4.53
CA GLY A 90 8.21 21.83 5.91
C GLY A 90 7.21 21.15 6.84
N LEU A 91 6.96 19.85 6.62
CA LEU A 91 6.07 19.03 7.42
C LEU A 91 6.84 18.05 8.29
N GLU A 92 6.40 17.91 9.53
CA GLU A 92 6.92 16.94 10.49
C GLU A 92 6.01 15.71 10.55
N PHE A 93 6.60 14.52 10.42
CA PHE A 93 5.90 13.26 10.57
C PHE A 93 5.59 12.99 12.04
N ILE A 94 4.32 12.71 12.36
CA ILE A 94 3.86 12.46 13.74
C ILE A 94 3.74 10.94 14.00
N GLY A 95 3.39 10.14 12.99
CA GLY A 95 3.27 8.70 13.13
C GLY A 95 2.31 8.09 12.11
N PHE A 96 2.48 6.79 11.89
CA PHE A 96 1.53 5.99 11.12
C PHE A 96 0.31 5.61 11.98
N GLU A 97 -0.84 5.54 11.32
CA GLU A 97 -2.08 5.02 11.87
C GLU A 97 -2.36 3.63 11.32
N PHE A 98 -2.64 2.68 12.19
CA PHE A 98 -3.00 1.31 11.83
C PHE A 98 -4.37 0.97 12.38
N GLN A 99 -5.23 0.36 11.57
CA GLN A 99 -6.50 -0.20 12.04
C GLN A 99 -6.25 -1.35 13.03
N ASN A 100 -5.26 -2.20 12.73
CA ASN A 100 -4.84 -3.25 13.63
C ASN A 100 -3.74 -2.75 14.59
N LYS A 101 -4.14 -2.51 15.84
CA LYS A 101 -3.23 -2.04 16.91
C LYS A 101 -2.07 -3.02 17.22
N ARG A 102 -2.18 -4.28 16.79
CA ARG A 102 -1.13 -5.29 16.97
C ARG A 102 0.14 -4.90 16.21
N VAL A 103 0.02 -4.35 15.01
CA VAL A 103 1.16 -3.88 14.19
C VAL A 103 2.05 -2.92 14.99
N LEU A 104 1.44 -1.92 15.64
CA LEU A 104 2.20 -0.94 16.42
C LEU A 104 2.87 -1.56 17.66
N LYS A 105 2.23 -2.58 18.28
CA LYS A 105 2.82 -3.32 19.39
C LYS A 105 4.05 -4.11 18.95
N GLU A 106 3.94 -4.85 17.85
CA GLU A 106 5.05 -5.64 17.27
C GLU A 106 6.20 -4.73 16.84
N TYR A 107 5.91 -3.59 16.20
CA TYR A 107 6.91 -2.59 15.86
C TYR A 107 7.67 -2.07 17.09
N LYS A 108 6.96 -1.75 18.19
CA LYS A 108 7.59 -1.26 19.43
C LYS A 108 8.45 -2.32 20.11
N VAL A 109 8.13 -3.60 19.98
CA VAL A 109 8.98 -4.70 20.46
C VAL A 109 10.26 -4.77 19.64
N ALA A 110 10.19 -4.66 18.32
CA ALA A 110 11.36 -4.64 17.43
C ALA A 110 12.19 -3.35 17.59
N HIS A 111 11.58 -2.24 17.96
CA HIS A 111 12.21 -0.93 18.11
C HIS A 111 11.83 -0.28 19.45
N PRO A 112 12.48 -0.66 20.56
CA PRO A 112 12.07 -0.25 21.91
C PRO A 112 12.28 1.23 22.26
N SER A 113 13.04 1.98 21.45
CA SER A 113 13.20 3.41 21.64
C SER A 113 11.87 4.15 21.47
N LYS A 114 11.52 5.03 22.41
CA LYS A 114 10.29 5.84 22.37
C LYS A 114 10.16 6.67 21.09
N ASP A 115 11.28 7.16 20.56
CA ASP A 115 11.31 7.99 19.36
C ASP A 115 11.24 7.20 18.04
N ALA A 116 11.31 5.84 18.12
CA ALA A 116 11.28 5.01 16.94
C ALA A 116 10.00 5.18 16.11
N ILE A 117 8.87 5.43 16.78
CA ILE A 117 7.56 5.64 16.12
C ILE A 117 7.52 6.88 15.23
N TYR A 118 8.40 7.85 15.48
CA TYR A 118 8.53 9.09 14.71
C TYR A 118 9.64 9.02 13.65
N CYS A 119 10.39 7.92 13.61
CA CYS A 119 11.55 7.75 12.73
C CYS A 119 11.18 7.01 11.44
N LEU A 120 10.98 7.75 10.35
CA LEU A 120 10.66 7.18 9.03
C LEU A 120 11.72 6.19 8.53
N LYS A 121 13.02 6.39 8.85
CA LYS A 121 14.08 5.44 8.49
C LYS A 121 13.84 4.06 9.11
N LYS A 122 13.51 3.99 10.40
CA LYS A 122 13.22 2.74 11.10
C LYS A 122 11.95 2.07 10.57
N TRP A 123 10.94 2.85 10.21
CA TRP A 123 9.75 2.34 9.55
C TRP A 123 10.05 1.76 8.17
N HIS A 124 10.96 2.37 7.41
CA HIS A 124 11.40 1.82 6.12
C HIS A 124 12.11 0.47 6.29
N GLU A 125 13.02 0.37 7.24
CA GLU A 125 13.71 -0.89 7.56
C GLU A 125 12.70 -1.98 7.96
N TYR A 126 11.71 -1.63 8.77
CA TYR A 126 10.67 -2.55 9.20
C TYR A 126 9.72 -2.96 8.06
N GLU A 127 9.33 -2.04 7.18
CA GLU A 127 8.53 -2.34 5.98
C GLU A 127 9.27 -3.31 5.05
N THR A 128 10.58 -3.14 4.86
CA THR A 128 11.39 -3.98 3.99
C THR A 128 11.37 -5.45 4.43
N THR A 129 11.36 -5.70 5.73
CA THR A 129 11.24 -7.05 6.31
C THR A 129 9.79 -7.53 6.45
N ASN A 130 8.82 -6.61 6.34
CA ASN A 130 7.39 -6.87 6.43
C ASN A 130 6.63 -6.25 5.24
N PRO A 131 6.82 -6.75 4.00
CA PRO A 131 6.35 -6.07 2.78
C PRO A 131 4.83 -5.92 2.68
N ARG A 132 4.05 -6.64 3.51
CA ARG A 132 2.60 -6.51 3.59
C ARG A 132 2.12 -5.53 4.67
N LEU A 133 3.03 -4.85 5.36
CA LEU A 133 2.72 -3.97 6.47
C LEU A 133 1.70 -2.88 6.08
N PHE A 134 1.87 -2.27 4.90
CA PHE A 134 1.03 -1.20 4.39
C PHE A 134 0.21 -1.63 3.16
N VAL A 135 -0.30 -2.84 3.18
CA VAL A 135 -1.01 -3.44 2.03
C VAL A 135 -2.25 -2.63 1.59
N GLY A 136 -2.91 -1.94 2.50
CA GLY A 136 -3.98 -0.99 2.18
C GLY A 136 -3.40 0.32 1.65
N MET A 137 -2.73 1.06 2.49
CA MET A 137 -1.98 2.29 2.19
C MET A 137 -1.19 2.75 3.41
N TYR A 138 -0.23 3.63 3.19
CA TYR A 138 0.29 4.48 4.26
C TYR A 138 -0.82 5.40 4.75
N GLN A 139 -1.22 5.31 5.99
CA GLN A 139 -2.05 6.30 6.67
C GLN A 139 -1.22 6.90 7.79
N PHE A 140 -0.99 8.19 7.75
CA PHE A 140 -0.11 8.85 8.69
C PHE A 140 -0.53 10.29 8.97
N TRP A 141 -0.05 10.81 10.08
CA TRP A 141 -0.30 12.16 10.54
C TRP A 141 0.95 13.03 10.41
N VAL A 142 0.74 14.26 10.01
CA VAL A 142 1.77 15.28 9.90
C VAL A 142 1.31 16.59 10.53
N ARG A 143 2.27 17.41 10.92
CA ARG A 143 2.03 18.79 11.32
C ARG A 143 3.03 19.72 10.64
N LYS A 144 2.73 21.02 10.62
CA LYS A 144 3.69 22.01 10.16
C LYS A 144 4.90 22.00 11.11
N TYR A 145 6.08 21.90 10.53
CA TYR A 145 7.31 22.08 11.30
C TYR A 145 7.36 23.51 11.85
N VAL A 146 7.63 23.63 13.13
CA VAL A 146 7.87 24.91 13.81
C VAL A 146 9.30 24.83 14.33
N PRO A 147 10.22 25.68 13.81
CA PRO A 147 11.62 25.67 14.21
C PRO A 147 11.82 26.06 15.69
#